data_5a47ffe8ca9d6412923aaf098ad49f63
#
_entry.id   5a47ffe8ca9d6412923aaf098ad49f63
#
_cell.length_a   1.000
_cell.length_b   1.000
_cell.length_c   1.000
_cell.angle_alpha   90.00
_cell.angle_beta   90.00
_cell.angle_gamma   90.00
#
_symmetry.space_group_name_H-M   'P 1'
#
loop_
_entity.id
_entity.type
_entity.pdbx_description
1 polymer ?
#
loop_
_entity_poly.entity_id
_entity_poly.type
_entity_poly.pdbx_seq_one_letter_code
_entity_poly.pdbx_strand_id
1 'polypeptide(L)'
;MAAFPEHQPWRPWMQRALQLAALGRGATSPNPMVGAVVLDATGQWVGEGFHAKAGGPHAEVGALRQAGERAQGGTLVVTLEPCCHHGRTPPCSEAVIAAGISRVVVAMADPNPQVAGGGIARLQAAGLEVLQGVCEAEARALNRAFVHRIHTGRPLGLLKWAMSLDGRTALSNGASQWISGPEARTWVHQLRSQCDAVIVGGGTRSEEHTSELQS
;
A
#
# COMPACT_ATOMS: atom_id res chain seq x y z
N MET A 1 -18.31 -1.42 -13.79
CA MET A 1 -17.88 -0.07 -14.19
C MET A 1 -17.10 -0.21 -15.48
N ALA A 2 -17.47 0.50 -16.55
CA ALA A 2 -16.69 0.53 -17.78
C ALA A 2 -15.33 1.16 -17.49
N ALA A 3 -14.25 0.50 -17.91
CA ALA A 3 -12.92 1.08 -17.80
C ALA A 3 -12.82 2.28 -18.75
N PHE A 4 -12.32 3.40 -18.26
CA PHE A 4 -12.03 4.56 -19.10
C PHE A 4 -10.97 4.18 -20.14
N PRO A 5 -11.19 4.41 -21.43
CA PRO A 5 -10.26 4.00 -22.50
C PRO A 5 -8.81 4.49 -22.25
N GLU A 6 -8.64 5.69 -21.73
CA GLU A 6 -7.35 6.29 -21.43
C GLU A 6 -6.58 5.58 -20.29
N HIS A 7 -7.26 4.77 -19.48
CA HIS A 7 -6.62 3.99 -18.41
C HIS A 7 -5.99 2.69 -18.90
N GLN A 8 -6.42 2.17 -20.06
CA GLN A 8 -6.01 0.84 -20.54
C GLN A 8 -4.50 0.68 -20.72
N PRO A 9 -3.76 1.62 -21.32
CA PRO A 9 -2.31 1.48 -21.52
C PRO A 9 -1.53 1.45 -20.19
N TRP A 10 -2.08 2.07 -19.14
CA TRP A 10 -1.41 2.24 -17.86
C TRP A 10 -1.70 1.13 -16.85
N ARG A 11 -2.75 0.35 -17.08
CA ARG A 11 -3.18 -0.70 -16.16
C ARG A 11 -2.08 -1.72 -15.84
N PRO A 12 -1.31 -2.28 -16.78
CA PRO A 12 -0.22 -3.21 -16.47
C PRO A 12 0.86 -2.59 -15.58
N TRP A 13 1.24 -1.34 -15.85
CA TRP A 13 2.23 -0.62 -15.06
C TRP A 13 1.73 -0.27 -13.67
N MET A 14 0.48 0.11 -13.54
CA MET A 14 -0.14 0.34 -12.24
C MET A 14 -0.27 -0.95 -11.43
N GLN A 15 -0.59 -2.06 -12.05
CA GLN A 15 -0.58 -3.37 -11.40
C GLN A 15 0.83 -3.74 -10.89
N ARG A 16 1.88 -3.44 -11.68
CA ARG A 16 3.26 -3.59 -11.22
C ARG A 16 3.57 -2.69 -10.02
N ALA A 17 3.17 -1.44 -10.06
CA ALA A 17 3.34 -0.52 -8.94
C ALA A 17 2.61 -1.00 -7.67
N LEU A 18 1.40 -1.56 -7.80
CA LEU A 18 0.64 -2.15 -6.69
C LEU A 18 1.33 -3.39 -6.10
N GLN A 19 1.93 -4.25 -6.94
CA GLN A 19 2.73 -5.39 -6.47
C GLN A 19 3.95 -4.92 -5.66
N LEU A 20 4.64 -3.89 -6.14
CA LEU A 20 5.76 -3.27 -5.42
C LEU A 20 5.30 -2.67 -4.08
N ALA A 21 4.21 -1.92 -4.08
CA ALA A 21 3.63 -1.35 -2.86
C ALA A 21 3.35 -2.42 -1.80
N ALA A 22 2.84 -3.58 -2.21
CA ALA A 22 2.54 -4.69 -1.32
C ALA A 22 3.78 -5.27 -0.60
N LEU A 23 5.00 -5.07 -1.12
CA LEU A 23 6.25 -5.47 -0.46
C LEU A 23 6.51 -4.69 0.84
N GLY A 24 5.92 -3.49 0.99
CA GLY A 24 5.99 -2.68 2.21
C GLY A 24 5.04 -3.13 3.33
N ARG A 25 4.26 -4.20 3.12
CA ARG A 25 3.24 -4.65 4.06
C ARG A 25 3.83 -5.03 5.42
N GLY A 26 3.21 -4.50 6.49
CA GLY A 26 3.67 -4.70 7.86
C GLY A 26 4.86 -3.84 8.29
N ALA A 27 5.51 -3.10 7.38
CA ALA A 27 6.70 -2.29 7.69
C ALA A 27 6.49 -0.78 7.53
N THR A 28 5.46 -0.36 6.81
CA THR A 28 5.24 1.06 6.50
C THR A 28 4.39 1.80 7.52
N SER A 29 3.65 1.11 8.39
CA SER A 29 2.78 1.77 9.38
C SER A 29 3.52 2.83 10.20
N PRO A 30 2.93 4.01 10.41
CA PRO A 30 1.56 4.44 10.08
C PRO A 30 1.39 4.97 8.64
N ASN A 31 2.41 4.91 7.79
CA ASN A 31 2.38 5.40 6.41
C ASN A 31 1.66 4.41 5.48
N PRO A 32 1.14 4.88 4.35
CA PRO A 32 0.58 3.99 3.33
C PRO A 32 1.66 3.16 2.63
N MET A 33 1.24 2.03 2.08
CA MET A 33 2.04 1.26 1.14
C MET A 33 1.98 1.94 -0.23
N VAL A 34 3.13 2.35 -0.75
CA VAL A 34 3.24 3.05 -2.04
C VAL A 34 4.26 2.33 -2.91
N GLY A 35 3.93 2.20 -4.20
CA GLY A 35 4.82 1.70 -5.23
C GLY A 35 4.81 2.63 -6.44
N ALA A 36 5.92 2.69 -7.14
CA ALA A 36 6.12 3.54 -8.29
C ALA A 36 6.91 2.83 -9.39
N VAL A 37 6.56 3.14 -10.64
CA VAL A 37 7.26 2.68 -11.85
C VAL A 37 7.54 3.89 -12.72
N VAL A 38 8.75 3.96 -13.30
CA VAL A 38 9.14 5.00 -14.24
C VAL A 38 9.34 4.39 -15.62
N LEU A 39 8.72 4.99 -16.61
CA LEU A 39 8.92 4.71 -18.02
C LEU A 39 9.64 5.91 -18.67
N ASP A 40 10.53 5.66 -19.60
CA ASP A 40 11.16 6.73 -20.37
C ASP A 40 10.21 7.34 -21.41
N ALA A 41 10.69 8.33 -22.17
CA ALA A 41 9.90 9.02 -23.19
C ALA A 41 9.43 8.10 -24.33
N THR A 42 10.02 6.91 -24.48
CA THR A 42 9.61 5.90 -25.47
C THR A 42 8.64 4.86 -24.90
N GLY A 43 8.30 4.96 -23.59
CA GLY A 43 7.44 4.00 -22.89
C GLY A 43 8.18 2.76 -22.38
N GLN A 44 9.51 2.72 -22.42
CA GLN A 44 10.29 1.61 -21.88
C GLN A 44 10.43 1.74 -20.35
N TRP A 45 10.35 0.63 -19.64
CA TRP A 45 10.62 0.59 -18.21
C TRP A 45 12.08 0.92 -17.89
N VAL A 46 12.29 1.87 -16.98
CA VAL A 46 13.61 2.36 -16.60
C VAL A 46 13.87 2.44 -15.11
N GLY A 47 12.81 2.34 -14.29
CA GLY A 47 12.98 2.34 -12.84
C GLY A 47 11.72 1.94 -12.10
N GLU A 48 11.90 1.44 -10.88
CA GLU A 48 10.81 1.09 -9.98
C GLU A 48 11.23 1.28 -8.52
N GLY A 49 10.27 1.48 -7.65
CA GLY A 49 10.51 1.64 -6.22
C GLY A 49 9.26 1.42 -5.39
N PHE A 50 9.47 1.21 -4.10
CA PHE A 50 8.38 1.13 -3.13
C PHE A 50 8.79 1.72 -1.79
N HIS A 51 7.83 2.12 -0.99
CA HIS A 51 8.07 2.56 0.38
C HIS A 51 8.32 1.34 1.26
N ALA A 52 9.59 1.08 1.56
CA ALA A 52 10.00 -0.17 2.23
C ALA A 52 9.69 -0.19 3.73
N LYS A 53 9.77 0.98 4.39
CA LYS A 53 9.52 1.11 5.84
C LYS A 53 9.23 2.54 6.24
N ALA A 54 8.53 2.72 7.35
CA ALA A 54 8.27 4.03 7.93
C ALA A 54 9.55 4.84 8.14
N GLY A 55 9.55 6.11 7.70
CA GLY A 55 10.71 7.00 7.77
C GLY A 55 11.77 6.76 6.69
N GLY A 56 11.64 5.75 5.85
CA GLY A 56 12.48 5.51 4.69
C GLY A 56 12.10 6.37 3.48
N PRO A 57 12.86 6.27 2.37
CA PRO A 57 12.54 6.96 1.13
C PRO A 57 11.14 6.58 0.60
N HIS A 58 10.48 7.54 -0.03
CA HIS A 58 9.22 7.27 -0.73
C HIS A 58 9.48 6.50 -2.04
N ALA A 59 8.45 5.84 -2.54
CA ALA A 59 8.52 4.99 -3.73
C ALA A 59 9.03 5.74 -4.96
N GLU A 60 8.53 6.97 -5.17
CA GLU A 60 8.88 7.84 -6.29
C GLU A 60 10.38 8.12 -6.30
N VAL A 61 10.96 8.45 -5.14
CA VAL A 61 12.40 8.73 -5.02
C VAL A 61 13.25 7.51 -5.39
N GLY A 62 12.81 6.32 -4.97
CA GLY A 62 13.47 5.06 -5.34
C GLY A 62 13.43 4.81 -6.84
N ALA A 63 12.25 4.93 -7.43
CA ALA A 63 12.02 4.72 -8.85
C ALA A 63 12.78 5.73 -9.73
N LEU A 64 12.73 7.02 -9.38
CA LEU A 64 13.46 8.09 -10.09
C LEU A 64 14.97 7.93 -9.99
N ARG A 65 15.48 7.53 -8.82
CA ARG A 65 16.91 7.26 -8.65
C ARG A 65 17.40 6.12 -9.55
N GLN A 66 16.60 5.06 -9.68
CA GLN A 66 16.93 3.94 -10.58
C GLN A 66 16.87 4.36 -12.05
N ALA A 67 15.87 5.17 -12.42
CA ALA A 67 15.71 5.66 -13.79
C ALA A 67 16.85 6.60 -14.20
N GLY A 68 17.36 7.44 -13.27
CA GLY A 68 18.37 8.44 -13.56
C GLY A 68 17.91 9.40 -14.66
N GLU A 69 18.82 9.77 -15.54
CA GLU A 69 18.54 10.70 -16.66
C GLU A 69 17.48 10.19 -17.64
N ARG A 70 17.26 8.88 -17.70
CA ARG A 70 16.22 8.29 -18.56
C ARG A 70 14.79 8.63 -18.13
N ALA A 71 14.60 9.20 -16.94
CA ALA A 71 13.30 9.68 -16.49
C ALA A 71 12.82 10.91 -17.27
N GLN A 72 13.74 11.68 -17.86
CA GLN A 72 13.41 12.92 -18.53
C GLN A 72 12.45 12.71 -19.72
N GLY A 73 11.38 13.50 -19.76
CA GLY A 73 10.29 13.36 -20.74
C GLY A 73 9.43 12.12 -20.56
N GLY A 74 9.71 11.31 -19.56
CA GLY A 74 9.07 10.03 -19.30
C GLY A 74 7.77 10.13 -18.51
N THR A 75 7.29 8.97 -18.06
CA THR A 75 6.04 8.82 -17.26
C THR A 75 6.34 8.17 -15.92
N LEU A 76 5.83 8.77 -14.85
CA LEU A 76 5.77 8.15 -13.52
C LEU A 76 4.38 7.53 -13.31
N VAL A 77 4.31 6.25 -12.97
CA VAL A 77 3.11 5.54 -12.56
C VAL A 77 3.22 5.26 -11.06
N VAL A 78 2.29 5.77 -10.25
CA VAL A 78 2.38 5.72 -8.78
C VAL A 78 1.02 5.38 -8.16
N THR A 79 1.03 4.56 -7.11
CA THR A 79 -0.20 4.04 -6.49
C THR A 79 -0.92 5.03 -5.59
N LEU A 80 -0.26 6.12 -5.18
CA LEU A 80 -0.82 7.18 -4.34
C LEU A 80 -0.30 8.53 -4.83
N GLU A 81 -1.09 9.58 -4.66
CA GLU A 81 -0.72 10.96 -4.95
C GLU A 81 0.65 11.33 -4.36
N PRO A 82 1.61 11.85 -5.15
CA PRO A 82 2.90 12.33 -4.65
C PRO A 82 2.74 13.45 -3.65
N CYS A 83 3.41 13.36 -2.51
CA CYS A 83 3.31 14.38 -1.47
C CYS A 83 3.84 15.75 -1.92
N CYS A 84 3.22 16.83 -1.43
CA CYS A 84 3.59 18.23 -1.73
C CYS A 84 4.07 19.01 -0.51
N HIS A 85 4.10 18.41 0.68
CA HIS A 85 4.54 19.05 1.91
C HIS A 85 5.95 18.59 2.31
N HIS A 86 6.69 19.49 2.95
CA HIS A 86 7.97 19.17 3.56
C HIS A 86 7.73 18.39 4.86
N GLY A 87 8.18 17.14 4.86
CA GLY A 87 8.26 16.30 6.04
C GLY A 87 9.70 16.11 6.49
N ARG A 88 10.09 14.87 6.77
CA ARG A 88 11.49 14.48 7.01
C ARG A 88 12.32 14.47 5.72
N THR A 89 11.68 14.41 4.58
CA THR A 89 12.27 14.42 3.24
C THR A 89 11.61 15.54 2.42
N PRO A 90 12.29 16.05 1.38
CA PRO A 90 11.67 16.96 0.41
C PRO A 90 10.42 16.34 -0.22
N PRO A 91 9.44 17.16 -0.69
CA PRO A 91 8.24 16.67 -1.34
C PRO A 91 8.54 15.82 -2.56
N CYS A 92 7.80 14.70 -2.74
CA CYS A 92 7.98 13.85 -3.93
C CYS A 92 7.58 14.59 -5.21
N SER A 93 6.58 15.48 -5.16
CA SER A 93 6.21 16.33 -6.30
C SER A 93 7.40 17.14 -6.84
N GLU A 94 8.24 17.69 -5.97
CA GLU A 94 9.44 18.43 -6.40
C GLU A 94 10.48 17.50 -7.03
N ALA A 95 10.66 16.30 -6.48
CA ALA A 95 11.57 15.30 -7.07
C ALA A 95 11.11 14.86 -8.46
N VAL A 96 9.79 14.68 -8.66
CA VAL A 96 9.19 14.33 -9.95
C VAL A 96 9.39 15.45 -10.98
N ILE A 97 9.17 16.70 -10.58
CA ILE A 97 9.39 17.88 -11.45
C ILE A 97 10.87 18.01 -11.81
N ALA A 98 11.77 17.90 -10.83
CA ALA A 98 13.20 18.02 -11.03
C ALA A 98 13.77 16.90 -11.93
N ALA A 99 13.17 15.71 -11.93
CA ALA A 99 13.53 14.61 -12.81
C ALA A 99 13.08 14.81 -14.28
N GLY A 100 12.35 15.89 -14.57
CA GLY A 100 11.86 16.20 -15.92
C GLY A 100 10.78 15.21 -16.43
N ILE A 101 10.03 14.59 -15.55
CA ILE A 101 8.86 13.76 -15.90
C ILE A 101 7.83 14.63 -16.64
N SER A 102 7.26 14.09 -17.72
CA SER A 102 6.23 14.79 -18.50
C SER A 102 4.80 14.39 -18.10
N ARG A 103 4.60 13.16 -17.64
CA ARG A 103 3.30 12.61 -17.26
C ARG A 103 3.37 11.87 -15.94
N VAL A 104 2.33 12.02 -15.13
CA VAL A 104 2.15 11.26 -13.89
C VAL A 104 0.79 10.53 -13.94
N VAL A 105 0.81 9.22 -13.71
CA VAL A 105 -0.37 8.37 -13.64
C VAL A 105 -0.55 7.95 -12.19
N VAL A 106 -1.65 8.39 -11.57
CA VAL A 106 -1.93 8.19 -10.14
C VAL A 106 -3.11 7.24 -9.98
N ALA A 107 -2.97 6.22 -9.09
CA ALA A 107 -4.09 5.34 -8.81
C ALA A 107 -5.15 6.02 -7.96
N MET A 108 -4.77 6.60 -6.83
CA MET A 108 -5.70 7.28 -5.91
C MET A 108 -5.11 8.57 -5.37
N ALA A 109 -5.97 9.57 -5.15
CA ALA A 109 -5.62 10.77 -4.40
C ALA A 109 -5.34 10.41 -2.92
N ASP A 110 -4.52 11.22 -2.24
CA ASP A 110 -4.29 11.03 -0.81
C ASP A 110 -5.61 11.27 -0.04
N PRO A 111 -6.05 10.32 0.80
CA PRO A 111 -7.29 10.49 1.57
C PRO A 111 -7.17 11.54 2.68
N ASN A 112 -5.97 11.99 3.03
CA ASN A 112 -5.77 13.01 4.05
C ASN A 112 -6.19 14.40 3.54
N PRO A 113 -7.22 15.05 4.13
CA PRO A 113 -7.70 16.34 3.66
C PRO A 113 -6.65 17.47 3.64
N GLN A 114 -5.57 17.33 4.43
CA GLN A 114 -4.46 18.28 4.45
C GLN A 114 -3.50 18.11 3.25
N VAL A 115 -3.58 17.01 2.53
CA VAL A 115 -2.70 16.66 1.41
C VAL A 115 -3.49 16.53 0.10
N ALA A 116 -4.74 16.06 0.21
CA ALA A 116 -5.61 15.70 -0.92
C ALA A 116 -5.62 16.75 -2.04
N GLY A 117 -5.17 16.35 -3.22
CA GLY A 117 -5.11 17.19 -4.41
C GLY A 117 -3.96 18.18 -4.46
N GLY A 118 -3.23 18.39 -3.38
CA GLY A 118 -2.12 19.36 -3.34
C GLY A 118 -0.92 18.92 -4.20
N GLY A 119 -0.58 17.65 -4.18
CA GLY A 119 0.48 17.07 -5.01
C GLY A 119 0.11 17.10 -6.50
N ILE A 120 -1.11 16.68 -6.80
CA ILE A 120 -1.65 16.70 -8.17
C ILE A 120 -1.67 18.14 -8.72
N ALA A 121 -2.23 19.09 -7.95
CA ALA A 121 -2.26 20.49 -8.35
C ALA A 121 -0.85 21.07 -8.56
N ARG A 122 0.10 20.71 -7.72
CA ARG A 122 1.51 21.14 -7.85
C ARG A 122 2.15 20.62 -9.14
N LEU A 123 1.92 19.34 -9.48
CA LEU A 123 2.43 18.74 -10.72
C LEU A 123 1.79 19.40 -11.95
N GLN A 124 0.48 19.61 -11.94
CA GLN A 124 -0.24 20.29 -13.03
C GLN A 124 0.21 21.75 -13.21
N ALA A 125 0.42 22.48 -12.11
CA ALA A 125 0.95 23.82 -12.15
C ALA A 125 2.38 23.90 -12.73
N ALA A 126 3.16 22.82 -12.62
CA ALA A 126 4.47 22.70 -13.25
C ALA A 126 4.40 22.26 -14.73
N GLY A 127 3.19 22.08 -15.29
CA GLY A 127 2.99 21.70 -16.69
C GLY A 127 2.98 20.20 -16.97
N LEU A 128 2.95 19.34 -15.95
CA LEU A 128 2.89 17.90 -16.14
C LEU A 128 1.44 17.45 -16.46
N GLU A 129 1.31 16.49 -17.36
CA GLU A 129 0.05 15.80 -17.56
C GLU A 129 -0.22 14.84 -16.39
N VAL A 130 -1.39 14.93 -15.75
CA VAL A 130 -1.75 14.08 -14.62
C VAL A 130 -3.04 13.30 -14.92
N LEU A 131 -2.91 11.97 -15.02
CA LEU A 131 -4.01 11.04 -15.17
C LEU A 131 -4.29 10.38 -13.80
N GLN A 132 -5.55 10.32 -13.40
CA GLN A 132 -5.96 9.78 -12.09
C GLN A 132 -6.94 8.62 -12.23
N GLY A 133 -7.05 7.78 -11.19
CA GLY A 133 -8.07 6.74 -11.07
C GLY A 133 -7.70 5.39 -11.69
N VAL A 134 -6.48 5.22 -12.17
CA VAL A 134 -6.03 3.94 -12.75
C VAL A 134 -5.85 2.91 -11.64
N CYS A 135 -6.69 1.87 -11.63
CA CYS A 135 -6.72 0.84 -10.57
C CYS A 135 -7.00 1.43 -9.16
N GLU A 136 -7.85 2.46 -9.06
CA GLU A 136 -8.12 3.13 -7.78
C GLU A 136 -8.69 2.16 -6.73
N ALA A 137 -9.61 1.28 -7.12
CA ALA A 137 -10.23 0.31 -6.20
C ALA A 137 -9.19 -0.63 -5.58
N GLU A 138 -8.24 -1.11 -6.37
CA GLU A 138 -7.14 -1.97 -5.93
C GLU A 138 -6.18 -1.21 -5.00
N ALA A 139 -5.85 0.05 -5.30
CA ALA A 139 -5.00 0.90 -4.46
C ALA A 139 -5.64 1.19 -3.09
N ARG A 140 -6.95 1.49 -3.08
CA ARG A 140 -7.73 1.67 -1.84
C ARG A 140 -7.83 0.38 -1.03
N ALA A 141 -8.04 -0.77 -1.68
CA ALA A 141 -8.10 -2.07 -1.02
C ALA A 141 -6.76 -2.43 -0.37
N LEU A 142 -5.64 -2.17 -1.07
CA LEU A 142 -4.30 -2.37 -0.53
C LEU A 142 -4.06 -1.52 0.73
N ASN A 143 -4.47 -0.27 0.72
CA ASN A 143 -4.27 0.71 1.78
C ASN A 143 -5.51 0.88 2.69
N ARG A 144 -6.41 -0.12 2.77
CA ARG A 144 -7.69 0.01 3.49
C ARG A 144 -7.55 0.45 4.95
N ALA A 145 -6.52 -0.02 5.65
CA ALA A 145 -6.28 0.35 7.05
C ALA A 145 -5.87 1.83 7.19
N PHE A 146 -4.99 2.30 6.31
CA PHE A 146 -4.59 3.71 6.22
C PHE A 146 -5.78 4.61 5.89
N VAL A 147 -6.52 4.29 4.82
CA VAL A 147 -7.72 5.05 4.40
C VAL A 147 -8.76 5.10 5.51
N HIS A 148 -9.04 3.96 6.15
CA HIS A 148 -9.98 3.89 7.28
C HIS A 148 -9.55 4.80 8.42
N ARG A 149 -8.29 4.74 8.84
CA ARG A 149 -7.75 5.56 9.92
C ARG A 149 -7.85 7.05 9.62
N ILE A 150 -7.53 7.46 8.40
CA ILE A 150 -7.61 8.89 8.00
C ILE A 150 -9.04 9.39 8.07
N HIS A 151 -10.02 8.62 7.58
CA HIS A 151 -11.41 9.05 7.55
C HIS A 151 -12.12 8.99 8.91
N THR A 152 -11.72 8.06 9.78
CA THR A 152 -12.46 7.80 11.04
C THR A 152 -11.70 8.18 12.30
N GLY A 153 -10.38 8.39 12.21
CA GLY A 153 -9.49 8.55 13.37
C GLY A 153 -9.30 7.26 14.18
N ARG A 154 -9.84 6.12 13.72
CA ARG A 154 -9.84 4.84 14.44
C ARG A 154 -9.02 3.79 13.69
N PRO A 155 -8.40 2.82 14.40
CA PRO A 155 -7.77 1.68 13.76
C PRO A 155 -8.80 0.81 13.02
N LEU A 156 -8.36 0.17 11.94
CA LEU A 156 -9.16 -0.87 11.29
C LEU A 156 -9.12 -2.13 12.15
N GLY A 157 -10.28 -2.52 12.71
CA GLY A 157 -10.43 -3.77 13.45
C GLY A 157 -10.55 -4.96 12.50
N LEU A 158 -9.79 -6.02 12.77
CA LEU A 158 -9.86 -7.28 12.08
C LEU A 158 -10.15 -8.39 13.09
N LEU A 159 -11.35 -8.96 13.00
CA LEU A 159 -11.79 -10.02 13.90
C LEU A 159 -11.54 -11.39 13.25
N LYS A 160 -10.82 -12.27 13.96
CA LYS A 160 -10.53 -13.63 13.53
C LYS A 160 -10.93 -14.64 14.60
N TRP A 161 -11.67 -15.65 14.21
CA TRP A 161 -11.93 -16.83 15.04
C TRP A 161 -11.86 -18.11 14.20
N ALA A 162 -11.58 -19.24 14.87
CA ALA A 162 -11.72 -20.55 14.27
C ALA A 162 -13.02 -21.18 14.79
N MET A 163 -13.84 -21.73 13.90
CA MET A 163 -15.08 -22.40 14.25
C MET A 163 -15.38 -23.51 13.25
N SER A 164 -16.15 -24.51 13.69
CA SER A 164 -16.72 -25.52 12.81
C SER A 164 -17.82 -24.93 11.93
N LEU A 165 -18.29 -25.71 10.95
CA LEU A 165 -19.33 -25.26 10.02
C LEU A 165 -20.65 -24.89 10.73
N ASP A 166 -20.96 -25.54 11.86
CA ASP A 166 -22.10 -25.23 12.72
C ASP A 166 -21.81 -24.17 13.80
N GLY A 167 -20.69 -23.46 13.69
CA GLY A 167 -20.36 -22.30 14.55
C GLY A 167 -19.76 -22.65 15.90
N ARG A 168 -19.32 -23.87 16.14
CA ARG A 168 -18.70 -24.29 17.40
C ARG A 168 -17.21 -23.94 17.43
N THR A 169 -16.74 -23.45 18.58
CA THR A 169 -15.34 -23.10 18.82
C THR A 169 -14.60 -24.13 19.66
N ALA A 170 -15.33 -25.11 20.23
CA ALA A 170 -14.79 -26.22 21.01
C ALA A 170 -15.78 -27.40 21.00
N LEU A 171 -15.29 -28.60 21.32
CA LEU A 171 -16.10 -29.77 21.62
C LEU A 171 -16.79 -29.62 22.99
N SER A 172 -17.76 -30.49 23.31
CA SER A 172 -18.48 -30.52 24.59
C SER A 172 -17.55 -30.76 25.78
N ASN A 173 -16.41 -31.42 25.58
CA ASN A 173 -15.37 -31.67 26.58
C ASN A 173 -14.36 -30.51 26.70
N GLY A 174 -14.55 -29.39 25.98
CA GLY A 174 -13.66 -28.24 25.99
C GLY A 174 -12.48 -28.33 25.01
N ALA A 175 -12.27 -29.45 24.35
CA ALA A 175 -11.17 -29.58 23.37
C ALA A 175 -11.45 -28.71 22.14
N SER A 176 -10.48 -27.83 21.80
CA SER A 176 -10.60 -26.86 20.70
C SER A 176 -9.50 -26.94 19.63
N GLN A 177 -8.59 -27.90 19.75
CA GLN A 177 -7.43 -28.07 18.86
C GLN A 177 -7.59 -29.33 18.00
N TRP A 178 -7.44 -29.34 16.68
CA TRP A 178 -7.28 -28.17 15.81
C TRP A 178 -8.54 -28.05 14.94
N ILE A 179 -9.22 -26.90 14.96
CA ILE A 179 -10.41 -26.66 14.14
C ILE A 179 -10.00 -26.33 12.70
N SER A 180 -8.88 -25.59 12.52
CA SER A 180 -8.35 -25.23 11.21
C SER A 180 -7.07 -25.98 10.89
N GLY A 181 -6.89 -26.29 9.59
CA GLY A 181 -5.69 -26.98 9.10
C GLY A 181 -4.40 -26.14 9.18
N PRO A 182 -3.23 -26.77 8.96
CA PRO A 182 -1.94 -26.08 9.07
C PRO A 182 -1.80 -24.91 8.09
N GLU A 183 -2.30 -25.04 6.88
CA GLU A 183 -2.25 -23.96 5.88
C GLU A 183 -3.03 -22.71 6.33
N ALA A 184 -4.23 -22.90 6.87
CA ALA A 184 -5.03 -21.81 7.41
C ALA A 184 -4.35 -21.14 8.61
N ARG A 185 -3.66 -21.92 9.47
CA ARG A 185 -2.88 -21.36 10.58
C ARG A 185 -1.69 -20.55 10.09
N THR A 186 -0.95 -21.06 9.10
CA THR A 186 0.15 -20.30 8.45
C THR A 186 -0.35 -18.98 7.88
N TRP A 187 -1.48 -18.99 7.19
CA TRP A 187 -2.08 -17.76 6.69
C TRP A 187 -2.44 -16.78 7.81
N VAL A 188 -2.96 -17.26 8.94
CA VAL A 188 -3.26 -16.43 10.10
C VAL A 188 -2.00 -15.82 10.71
N HIS A 189 -0.88 -16.54 10.77
CA HIS A 189 0.41 -15.99 11.22
C HIS A 189 0.89 -14.88 10.29
N GLN A 190 0.81 -15.07 8.99
CA GLN A 190 1.11 -14.01 8.00
C GLN A 190 0.20 -12.79 8.17
N LEU A 191 -1.09 -12.99 8.48
CA LEU A 191 -2.01 -11.90 8.74
C LEU A 191 -1.64 -11.13 10.01
N ARG A 192 -1.27 -11.83 11.09
CA ARG A 192 -0.82 -11.22 12.34
C ARG A 192 0.44 -10.37 12.16
N SER A 193 1.40 -10.83 11.37
CA SER A 193 2.64 -10.07 11.10
C SER A 193 2.42 -8.75 10.35
N GLN A 194 1.22 -8.55 9.79
CA GLN A 194 0.83 -7.34 9.08
C GLN A 194 0.01 -6.37 9.94
N CYS A 195 -0.29 -6.73 11.18
CA CYS A 195 -1.05 -5.91 12.11
C CYS A 195 -0.10 -5.14 13.05
N ASP A 196 -0.46 -3.90 13.39
CA ASP A 196 0.28 -3.08 14.36
C ASP A 196 0.11 -3.61 15.80
N ALA A 197 -1.01 -4.30 16.07
CA ALA A 197 -1.29 -4.91 17.36
C ALA A 197 -2.17 -6.17 17.20
N VAL A 198 -1.96 -7.14 18.07
CA VAL A 198 -2.78 -8.36 18.18
C VAL A 198 -3.39 -8.37 19.57
N ILE A 199 -4.72 -8.47 19.63
CA ILE A 199 -5.48 -8.53 20.89
C ILE A 199 -5.97 -9.97 21.08
N VAL A 200 -5.67 -10.57 22.21
CA VAL A 200 -6.09 -11.92 22.59
C VAL A 200 -6.73 -11.89 23.97
N GLY A 201 -7.65 -12.82 24.26
CA GLY A 201 -8.21 -13.00 25.58
C GLY A 201 -7.15 -13.40 26.61
N GLY A 202 -7.31 -12.97 27.87
CA GLY A 202 -6.37 -13.29 28.95
C GLY A 202 -6.22 -14.80 29.19
N GLY A 203 -7.34 -15.57 29.11
CA GLY A 203 -7.30 -17.03 29.21
C GLY A 203 -6.48 -17.66 28.09
N THR A 204 -6.70 -17.25 26.84
CA THR A 204 -5.90 -17.73 25.70
C THR A 204 -4.41 -17.50 25.91
N ARG A 205 -4.02 -16.33 26.45
CA ARG A 205 -2.62 -16.02 26.71
C ARG A 205 -2.03 -16.90 27.82
N SER A 206 -2.77 -17.19 28.87
CA SER A 206 -2.27 -18.03 29.98
C SER A 206 -2.14 -19.50 29.62
N GLU A 207 -2.89 -19.98 28.63
CA GLU A 207 -2.80 -21.34 28.11
C GLU A 207 -1.65 -21.53 27.09
N GLU A 208 -1.05 -20.46 26.61
CA GLU A 208 0.05 -20.46 25.63
C GLU A 208 1.39 -20.97 26.15
N HIS A 209 1.48 -21.45 27.38
CA HIS A 209 2.67 -22.17 27.85
C HIS A 209 2.92 -23.47 27.07
N THR A 210 2.02 -23.87 26.21
CA THR A 210 2.08 -25.16 25.48
C THR A 210 2.01 -25.05 23.97
N SER A 211 1.82 -23.87 23.35
CA SER A 211 1.75 -23.82 21.88
C SER A 211 2.01 -22.46 21.24
N GLU A 212 2.92 -22.44 20.31
CA GLU A 212 2.88 -21.79 19.00
C GLU A 212 2.90 -20.25 18.87
N LEU A 213 2.99 -19.46 19.93
CA LEU A 213 3.34 -18.05 19.80
C LEU A 213 4.85 -17.79 19.99
N GLN A 214 5.65 -18.85 20.09
CA GLN A 214 7.12 -18.75 20.22
C GLN A 214 7.88 -19.05 18.92
N SER A 215 7.19 -19.06 17.78
CA SER A 215 7.90 -19.24 16.49
C SER A 215 7.67 -18.07 15.56
#